data_67d54b499565393d6eeb1f45f2cc0165
#
_entry.id   67d54b499565393d6eeb1f45f2cc0165
#
_cell.length_a   1.000
_cell.length_b   1.000
_cell.length_c   1.000
_cell.angle_alpha   90.00
_cell.angle_beta   90.00
_cell.angle_gamma   90.00
#
_symmetry.space_group_name_H-M   'P 1'
#
loop_
_entity.id
_entity.type
_entity.pdbx_description
1 polymer ?
#
loop_
_entity_poly.entity_id
_entity_poly.type
_entity_poly.pdbx_seq_one_letter_code
_entity_poly.pdbx_strand_id
1 'polypeptide(L)'
;MRKIVVVPYENHWIEKFQMEAERLKSVLPETVEIHHIGSTSVPGLAAKPIIDMIMEVESIDRVDRWNERFKELGYIVKGENGISRRRYFIHGTEEKRSYHLHVFEKGNPEIIRHLAFRDYMMAHCEEAKAYAVLKRELAEKYTYDGTLYTEGKNEFVRNIDEKAKEWRKGNVNN
;
A
#
# COMPACT_ATOMS: atom_id res chain seq x y z
N MET A 1 -5.13 1.64 -21.82
CA MET A 1 -5.87 2.08 -20.61
C MET A 1 -6.00 0.88 -19.65
N ARG A 2 -5.53 1.03 -18.43
CA ARG A 2 -5.45 -0.10 -17.46
C ARG A 2 -6.83 -0.50 -16.96
N LYS A 3 -7.18 -1.77 -17.16
CA LYS A 3 -8.41 -2.35 -16.59
C LYS A 3 -8.26 -2.50 -15.07
N ILE A 4 -9.29 -2.11 -14.33
CA ILE A 4 -9.39 -2.31 -12.89
C ILE A 4 -10.03 -3.68 -12.65
N VAL A 5 -9.26 -4.59 -12.03
CA VAL A 5 -9.72 -5.94 -11.71
C VAL A 5 -9.53 -6.16 -10.21
N VAL A 6 -10.63 -6.46 -9.52
CA VAL A 6 -10.64 -6.86 -8.11
C VAL A 6 -10.86 -8.36 -8.05
N VAL A 7 -9.92 -9.08 -7.47
CA VAL A 7 -9.96 -10.55 -7.35
C VAL A 7 -10.13 -10.96 -5.88
N PRO A 8 -10.62 -12.18 -5.61
CA PRO A 8 -10.63 -12.73 -4.26
C PRO A 8 -9.24 -12.74 -3.64
N TYR A 9 -9.17 -12.77 -2.31
CA TYR A 9 -7.89 -12.86 -1.59
C TYR A 9 -7.08 -14.08 -2.02
N GLU A 10 -5.79 -13.88 -2.19
CA GLU A 10 -4.84 -14.94 -2.56
C GLU A 10 -3.73 -15.06 -1.51
N ASN A 11 -3.57 -16.24 -0.91
CA ASN A 11 -2.61 -16.51 0.15
C ASN A 11 -1.16 -16.18 -0.24
N HIS A 12 -0.82 -16.32 -1.53
CA HIS A 12 0.53 -16.07 -2.01
C HIS A 12 0.93 -14.58 -2.01
N TRP A 13 0.01 -13.65 -1.75
CA TRP A 13 0.36 -12.22 -1.64
C TRP A 13 1.30 -11.95 -0.47
N ILE A 14 1.15 -12.66 0.65
CA ILE A 14 2.06 -12.56 1.79
C ILE A 14 3.46 -13.01 1.40
N GLU A 15 3.58 -14.14 0.72
CA GLU A 15 4.86 -14.67 0.23
C GLU A 15 5.53 -13.72 -0.78
N LYS A 16 4.76 -13.19 -1.73
CA LYS A 16 5.23 -12.18 -2.68
C LYS A 16 5.80 -10.95 -1.97
N PHE A 17 5.09 -10.45 -0.96
CA PHE A 17 5.58 -9.34 -0.15
C PHE A 17 6.90 -9.69 0.54
N GLN A 18 6.98 -10.83 1.22
CA GLN A 18 8.18 -11.25 1.95
C GLN A 18 9.39 -11.37 1.02
N MET A 19 9.23 -12.02 -0.12
CA MET A 19 10.30 -12.17 -1.12
C MET A 19 10.77 -10.82 -1.65
N GLU A 20 9.85 -9.92 -1.97
CA GLU A 20 10.21 -8.59 -2.49
C GLU A 20 10.86 -7.72 -1.42
N ALA A 21 10.38 -7.77 -0.18
CA ALA A 21 10.99 -7.06 0.95
C ALA A 21 12.44 -7.51 1.17
N GLU A 22 12.71 -8.82 1.14
CA GLU A 22 14.07 -9.36 1.24
C GLU A 22 14.95 -8.93 0.06
N ARG A 23 14.40 -8.95 -1.16
CA ARG A 23 15.12 -8.51 -2.36
C ARG A 23 15.51 -7.02 -2.25
N LEU A 24 14.62 -6.16 -1.82
CA LEU A 24 14.90 -4.74 -1.61
C LEU A 24 15.96 -4.53 -0.52
N LYS A 25 15.83 -5.19 0.63
CA LYS A 25 16.80 -5.09 1.73
C LYS A 25 18.21 -5.53 1.32
N SER A 26 18.32 -6.53 0.44
CA SER A 26 19.61 -7.08 0.01
C SER A 26 20.42 -6.14 -0.87
N VAL A 27 19.80 -5.17 -1.54
CA VAL A 27 20.45 -4.27 -2.49
C VAL A 27 20.57 -2.83 -2.00
N LEU A 28 19.82 -2.45 -0.96
CA LEU A 28 19.88 -1.10 -0.42
C LEU A 28 21.08 -0.94 0.53
N PRO A 29 21.74 0.25 0.52
CA PRO A 29 22.97 0.46 1.26
C PRO A 29 22.77 0.73 2.77
N GLU A 30 21.52 0.84 3.19
CA GLU A 30 21.12 1.13 4.58
C GLU A 30 20.12 0.09 5.05
N THR A 31 20.08 -0.14 6.37
CA THR A 31 19.04 -0.97 6.99
C THR A 31 17.71 -0.23 6.92
N VAL A 32 16.70 -0.88 6.36
CA VAL A 32 15.34 -0.35 6.22
C VAL A 32 14.33 -1.31 6.79
N GLU A 33 13.20 -0.77 7.26
CA GLU A 33 12.02 -1.56 7.61
C GLU A 33 11.01 -1.47 6.49
N ILE A 34 10.42 -2.61 6.11
CA ILE A 34 9.43 -2.68 5.05
C ILE A 34 8.18 -3.38 5.58
N HIS A 35 7.02 -2.75 5.41
CA HIS A 35 5.73 -3.24 5.88
C HIS A 35 4.81 -3.54 4.71
N HIS A 36 4.11 -4.66 4.79
CA HIS A 36 2.98 -4.97 3.91
C HIS A 36 1.77 -4.15 4.36
N ILE A 37 1.22 -3.35 3.45
CA ILE A 37 0.06 -2.48 3.72
C ILE A 37 -1.04 -2.69 2.67
N GLY A 38 -2.12 -1.96 2.82
CA GLY A 38 -3.24 -1.98 1.88
C GLY A 38 -4.04 -3.28 1.92
N SER A 39 -4.93 -3.43 0.94
CA SER A 39 -5.91 -4.53 0.94
C SER A 39 -5.29 -5.91 0.83
N THR A 40 -4.18 -6.08 0.10
CA THR A 40 -3.52 -7.37 -0.05
C THR A 40 -2.83 -7.86 1.23
N SER A 41 -2.63 -6.97 2.21
CA SER A 41 -2.07 -7.30 3.53
C SER A 41 -3.11 -7.84 4.51
N VAL A 42 -4.40 -7.74 4.18
CA VAL A 42 -5.51 -8.16 5.04
C VAL A 42 -6.02 -9.53 4.60
N PRO A 43 -5.79 -10.60 5.37
CA PRO A 43 -6.26 -11.93 5.03
C PRO A 43 -7.76 -11.97 4.73
N GLY A 44 -8.14 -12.59 3.63
CA GLY A 44 -9.54 -12.72 3.20
C GLY A 44 -10.10 -11.52 2.43
N LEU A 45 -9.39 -10.40 2.33
CA LEU A 45 -9.88 -9.20 1.66
C LEU A 45 -9.60 -9.22 0.15
N ALA A 46 -10.66 -9.15 -0.66
CA ALA A 46 -10.54 -9.00 -2.10
C ALA A 46 -9.86 -7.67 -2.47
N ALA A 47 -9.00 -7.71 -3.47
CA ALA A 47 -8.19 -6.55 -3.87
C ALA A 47 -7.78 -6.62 -5.34
N LYS A 48 -7.26 -5.50 -5.86
CA LYS A 48 -6.41 -5.55 -7.06
C LYS A 48 -5.13 -6.32 -6.71
N PRO A 49 -4.61 -7.19 -7.60
CA PRO A 49 -3.43 -8.01 -7.32
C PRO A 49 -2.13 -7.21 -7.42
N ILE A 50 -2.03 -6.14 -6.64
CA ILE A 50 -0.87 -5.26 -6.55
C ILE A 50 -0.49 -5.18 -5.08
N ILE A 51 0.73 -5.53 -4.75
CA ILE A 51 1.25 -5.51 -3.38
C ILE A 51 1.66 -4.08 -3.03
N ASP A 52 1.02 -3.49 -2.01
CA ASP A 52 1.40 -2.20 -1.46
C ASP A 52 2.36 -2.37 -0.28
N MET A 53 3.43 -1.60 -0.30
CA MET A 53 4.48 -1.64 0.72
C MET A 53 4.81 -0.24 1.22
N ILE A 54 5.11 -0.11 2.50
CA ILE A 54 5.78 1.07 3.07
C ILE A 54 7.20 0.69 3.47
N MET A 55 8.16 1.52 3.08
CA MET A 55 9.54 1.45 3.54
C MET A 55 9.84 2.65 4.44
N GLU A 56 10.37 2.39 5.63
CA GLU A 56 10.83 3.41 6.56
C GLU A 56 12.33 3.61 6.41
N VAL A 57 12.75 4.87 6.27
CA VAL A 57 14.15 5.27 6.12
C VAL A 57 14.53 6.32 7.15
N GLU A 58 15.82 6.44 7.44
CA GLU A 58 16.33 7.47 8.36
C GLU A 58 16.25 8.88 7.76
N SER A 59 16.47 9.01 6.44
CA SER A 59 16.41 10.28 5.74
C SER A 59 15.78 10.09 4.35
N ILE A 60 14.67 10.78 4.11
CA ILE A 60 13.99 10.70 2.82
C ILE A 60 14.82 11.29 1.69
N ASP A 61 15.63 12.30 1.97
CA ASP A 61 16.45 12.96 0.95
C ASP A 61 17.58 12.06 0.41
N ARG A 62 18.00 11.06 1.20
CA ARG A 62 18.99 10.07 0.74
C ARG A 62 18.44 9.10 -0.28
N VAL A 63 17.13 8.86 -0.27
CA VAL A 63 16.47 7.88 -1.15
C VAL A 63 16.67 8.21 -2.63
N ASP A 64 16.78 9.48 -2.99
CA ASP A 64 16.99 9.91 -4.36
C ASP A 64 18.33 9.38 -4.95
N ARG A 65 19.31 9.11 -4.08
CA ARG A 65 20.59 8.49 -4.47
C ARG A 65 20.46 7.01 -4.83
N TRP A 66 19.35 6.38 -4.47
CA TRP A 66 19.07 4.97 -4.75
C TRP A 66 18.23 4.76 -6.00
N ASN A 67 17.85 5.81 -6.70
CA ASN A 67 16.94 5.74 -7.85
C ASN A 67 17.44 4.77 -8.92
N GLU A 68 18.73 4.74 -9.23
CA GLU A 68 19.27 3.81 -10.22
C GLU A 68 19.16 2.36 -9.75
N ARG A 69 19.37 2.08 -8.45
CA ARG A 69 19.19 0.74 -7.87
C ARG A 69 17.72 0.29 -8.00
N PHE A 70 16.76 1.18 -7.74
CA PHE A 70 15.35 0.87 -7.92
C PHE A 70 15.02 0.58 -9.39
N LYS A 71 15.56 1.34 -10.32
CA LYS A 71 15.39 1.08 -11.77
C LYS A 71 15.94 -0.28 -12.18
N GLU A 72 17.12 -0.64 -11.70
CA GLU A 72 17.74 -1.97 -11.95
C GLU A 72 16.87 -3.12 -11.43
N LEU A 73 16.12 -2.88 -10.36
CA LEU A 73 15.15 -3.84 -9.80
C LEU A 73 13.80 -3.85 -10.53
N GLY A 74 13.60 -3.04 -11.57
CA GLY A 74 12.37 -2.96 -12.34
C GLY A 74 11.35 -1.96 -11.83
N TYR A 75 11.76 -1.01 -11.00
CA TYR A 75 10.89 0.05 -10.50
C TYR A 75 10.94 1.31 -11.37
N ILE A 76 9.79 1.94 -11.53
CA ILE A 76 9.63 3.26 -12.11
C ILE A 76 9.66 4.28 -10.97
N VAL A 77 10.55 5.26 -11.06
CA VAL A 77 10.71 6.34 -10.07
C VAL A 77 9.65 7.41 -10.32
N LYS A 78 8.83 7.72 -9.32
CA LYS A 78 7.72 8.69 -9.41
C LYS A 78 7.92 9.93 -8.52
N GLY A 79 9.03 10.04 -7.79
CA GLY A 79 9.26 11.13 -6.85
C GLY A 79 8.21 11.18 -5.74
N GLU A 80 7.80 12.35 -5.32
CA GLU A 80 6.76 12.53 -4.30
C GLU A 80 5.36 12.09 -4.77
N ASN A 81 5.10 12.20 -6.05
CA ASN A 81 3.82 11.83 -6.69
C ASN A 81 2.59 12.39 -5.94
N GLY A 82 2.63 13.66 -5.58
CA GLY A 82 1.52 14.40 -4.95
C GLY A 82 1.43 14.30 -3.43
N ILE A 83 2.31 13.56 -2.76
CA ILE A 83 2.37 13.50 -1.29
C ILE A 83 3.74 14.00 -0.83
N SER A 84 3.74 15.14 -0.12
CA SER A 84 4.96 15.76 0.39
C SER A 84 5.76 14.80 1.27
N ARG A 85 7.08 14.84 1.12
CA ARG A 85 8.02 14.00 1.89
C ARG A 85 7.85 12.50 1.67
N ARG A 86 7.20 12.07 0.57
CA ARG A 86 7.17 10.69 0.11
C ARG A 86 8.16 10.49 -1.04
N ARG A 87 8.66 9.26 -1.21
CA ARG A 87 9.15 8.75 -2.50
C ARG A 87 8.31 7.56 -2.91
N TYR A 88 7.83 7.57 -4.14
CA TYR A 88 6.91 6.57 -4.66
C TYR A 88 7.52 5.86 -5.86
N PHE A 89 7.36 4.54 -5.87
CA PHE A 89 7.91 3.67 -6.90
C PHE A 89 6.86 2.64 -7.32
N ILE A 90 6.83 2.33 -8.61
CA ILE A 90 5.93 1.33 -9.18
C ILE A 90 6.79 0.23 -9.81
N HIS A 91 6.61 -1.01 -9.40
CA HIS A 91 7.27 -2.15 -10.05
C HIS A 91 6.44 -2.67 -11.21
N GLY A 92 7.09 -2.92 -12.35
CA GLY A 92 6.47 -3.34 -13.59
C GLY A 92 6.30 -2.20 -14.58
N THR A 93 5.19 -2.19 -15.31
CA THR A 93 4.85 -1.12 -16.26
C THR A 93 3.71 -0.26 -15.72
N GLU A 94 3.45 0.88 -16.34
CA GLU A 94 2.30 1.72 -15.98
C GLU A 94 0.97 0.97 -16.12
N GLU A 95 0.88 0.03 -17.03
CA GLU A 95 -0.33 -0.76 -17.26
C GLU A 95 -0.39 -2.06 -16.45
N LYS A 96 0.76 -2.70 -16.24
CA LYS A 96 0.85 -3.98 -15.50
C LYS A 96 1.79 -3.82 -14.30
N ARG A 97 1.22 -3.44 -13.18
CA ARG A 97 1.93 -3.20 -11.92
C ARG A 97 1.90 -4.45 -11.04
N SER A 98 3.01 -4.70 -10.35
CA SER A 98 3.12 -5.80 -9.37
C SER A 98 3.21 -5.29 -7.95
N TYR A 99 3.98 -4.22 -7.72
CA TYR A 99 4.18 -3.61 -6.41
C TYR A 99 4.06 -2.10 -6.49
N HIS A 100 3.53 -1.50 -5.42
CA HIS A 100 3.66 -0.08 -5.12
C HIS A 100 4.49 0.06 -3.85
N LEU A 101 5.57 0.84 -3.93
CA LEU A 101 6.44 1.12 -2.81
C LEU A 101 6.33 2.59 -2.42
N HIS A 102 5.88 2.83 -1.21
CA HIS A 102 5.83 4.14 -0.58
C HIS A 102 6.98 4.25 0.41
N VAL A 103 7.85 5.21 0.25
CA VAL A 103 8.99 5.44 1.15
C VAL A 103 8.75 6.71 1.94
N PHE A 104 8.86 6.60 3.26
CA PHE A 104 8.72 7.70 4.20
C PHE A 104 9.87 7.69 5.21
N GLU A 105 10.23 8.85 5.69
CA GLU A 105 11.14 9.01 6.83
C GLU A 105 10.47 8.50 8.11
N LYS A 106 11.23 7.84 8.98
CA LYS A 106 10.75 7.37 10.29
C LYS A 106 10.05 8.50 11.04
N GLY A 107 8.93 8.19 11.67
CA GLY A 107 8.09 9.15 12.38
C GLY A 107 7.08 9.89 11.51
N ASN A 108 7.08 9.68 10.18
CA ASN A 108 6.05 10.27 9.34
C ASN A 108 4.66 9.70 9.70
N PRO A 109 3.64 10.56 9.93
CA PRO A 109 2.29 10.11 10.32
C PRO A 109 1.63 9.15 9.33
N GLU A 110 2.00 9.20 8.06
CA GLU A 110 1.47 8.32 7.03
C GLU A 110 1.80 6.83 7.31
N ILE A 111 2.95 6.55 7.91
CA ILE A 111 3.34 5.18 8.28
C ILE A 111 2.33 4.61 9.27
N ILE A 112 2.07 5.33 10.35
CA ILE A 112 1.12 4.90 11.39
C ILE A 112 -0.30 4.78 10.85
N ARG A 113 -0.72 5.73 10.00
CA ARG A 113 -2.05 5.69 9.38
C ARG A 113 -2.27 4.42 8.56
N HIS A 114 -1.33 4.05 7.70
CA HIS A 114 -1.44 2.84 6.89
C HIS A 114 -1.37 1.55 7.72
N LEU A 115 -0.51 1.50 8.74
CA LEU A 115 -0.43 0.34 9.63
C LEU A 115 -1.69 0.19 10.48
N ALA A 116 -2.24 1.29 10.99
CA ALA A 116 -3.49 1.29 11.74
C ALA A 116 -4.68 0.83 10.88
N PHE A 117 -4.79 1.30 9.65
CA PHE A 117 -5.80 0.86 8.70
C PHE A 117 -5.73 -0.66 8.49
N ARG A 118 -4.55 -1.19 8.19
CA ARG A 118 -4.31 -2.63 8.03
C ARG A 118 -4.77 -3.42 9.24
N ASP A 119 -4.27 -3.06 10.42
CA ASP A 119 -4.51 -3.79 11.66
C ASP A 119 -5.99 -3.72 12.08
N TYR A 120 -6.61 -2.57 11.87
CA TYR A 120 -8.04 -2.38 12.11
C TYR A 120 -8.89 -3.29 11.21
N MET A 121 -8.59 -3.34 9.91
CA MET A 121 -9.31 -4.18 8.96
C MET A 121 -9.13 -5.66 9.25
N MET A 122 -7.95 -6.09 9.74
CA MET A 122 -7.74 -7.47 10.19
C MET A 122 -8.60 -7.82 11.40
N ALA A 123 -8.83 -6.87 12.31
CA ALA A 123 -9.61 -7.08 13.54
C ALA A 123 -11.13 -6.93 13.33
N HIS A 124 -11.57 -6.33 12.23
CA HIS A 124 -12.96 -5.98 11.95
C HIS A 124 -13.43 -6.57 10.62
N CYS A 125 -13.69 -7.86 10.60
CA CYS A 125 -14.00 -8.59 9.36
C CYS A 125 -15.26 -8.09 8.63
N GLU A 126 -16.27 -7.56 9.34
CA GLU A 126 -17.48 -7.01 8.69
C GLU A 126 -17.16 -5.72 7.92
N GLU A 127 -16.30 -4.87 8.43
CA GLU A 127 -15.83 -3.67 7.72
C GLU A 127 -14.97 -4.06 6.51
N ALA A 128 -14.15 -5.09 6.64
CA ALA A 128 -13.37 -5.63 5.52
C ALA A 128 -14.28 -6.18 4.40
N LYS A 129 -15.33 -6.91 4.75
CA LYS A 129 -16.34 -7.39 3.79
C LYS A 129 -17.05 -6.25 3.09
N ALA A 130 -17.48 -5.22 3.83
CA ALA A 130 -18.12 -4.03 3.26
C ALA A 130 -17.18 -3.31 2.27
N TYR A 131 -15.90 -3.22 2.59
CA TYR A 131 -14.89 -2.64 1.69
C TYR A 131 -14.68 -3.48 0.43
N ALA A 132 -14.70 -4.80 0.54
CA ALA A 132 -14.61 -5.69 -0.62
C ALA A 132 -15.80 -5.51 -1.57
N VAL A 133 -17.01 -5.40 -1.05
CA VAL A 133 -18.23 -5.14 -1.84
C VAL A 133 -18.10 -3.81 -2.58
N LEU A 134 -17.77 -2.74 -1.87
CA LEU A 134 -17.58 -1.41 -2.46
C LEU A 134 -16.56 -1.43 -3.60
N LYS A 135 -15.42 -2.06 -3.40
CA LYS A 135 -14.37 -2.14 -4.43
C LYS A 135 -14.82 -2.89 -5.69
N ARG A 136 -15.59 -3.96 -5.54
CA ARG A 136 -16.14 -4.70 -6.68
C ARG A 136 -17.14 -3.85 -7.47
N GLU A 137 -18.08 -3.21 -6.78
CA GLU A 137 -19.06 -2.31 -7.40
C GLU A 137 -18.37 -1.16 -8.16
N LEU A 138 -17.36 -0.55 -7.55
CA LEU A 138 -16.60 0.51 -8.20
C LEU A 138 -15.77 0.02 -9.40
N ALA A 139 -15.20 -1.19 -9.32
CA ALA A 139 -14.47 -1.80 -10.43
C ALA A 139 -15.37 -2.12 -11.63
N GLU A 140 -16.60 -2.55 -11.38
CA GLU A 140 -17.60 -2.75 -12.42
C GLU A 140 -18.02 -1.43 -13.04
N LYS A 141 -18.34 -0.43 -12.21
CA LYS A 141 -18.81 0.89 -12.64
C LYS A 141 -17.73 1.69 -13.39
N TYR A 142 -16.50 1.62 -12.93
CA TYR A 142 -15.38 2.42 -13.43
C TYR A 142 -14.24 1.54 -13.96
N THR A 143 -14.57 0.53 -14.74
CA THR A 143 -13.65 -0.54 -15.18
C THR A 143 -12.32 -0.02 -15.76
N TYR A 144 -12.35 1.13 -16.45
CA TYR A 144 -11.17 1.73 -17.08
C TYR A 144 -10.80 3.11 -16.53
N ASP A 145 -11.52 3.59 -15.52
CA ASP A 145 -11.29 4.90 -14.91
C ASP A 145 -10.73 4.74 -13.48
N GLY A 146 -9.39 4.72 -13.40
CA GLY A 146 -8.70 4.60 -12.12
C GLY A 146 -8.90 5.78 -11.18
N THR A 147 -9.17 6.96 -11.71
CA THR A 147 -9.44 8.17 -10.93
C THR A 147 -10.78 8.06 -10.23
N LEU A 148 -11.85 7.82 -10.97
CA LEU A 148 -13.19 7.66 -10.41
C LEU A 148 -13.30 6.44 -9.47
N TYR A 149 -12.60 5.34 -9.79
CA TYR A 149 -12.49 4.20 -8.88
C TYR A 149 -11.87 4.60 -7.55
N THR A 150 -10.79 5.37 -7.58
CA THR A 150 -10.08 5.81 -6.37
C THR A 150 -10.92 6.82 -5.57
N GLU A 151 -11.52 7.79 -6.24
CA GLU A 151 -12.39 8.78 -5.62
C GLU A 151 -13.60 8.13 -4.94
N GLY A 152 -14.19 7.11 -5.55
CA GLY A 152 -15.33 6.37 -5.01
C GLY A 152 -15.04 5.65 -3.68
N LYS A 153 -13.76 5.34 -3.40
CA LYS A 153 -13.34 4.73 -2.12
C LYS A 153 -12.98 5.74 -1.04
N ASN A 154 -12.71 6.98 -1.40
CA ASN A 154 -12.08 7.96 -0.51
C ASN A 154 -12.86 8.21 0.78
N GLU A 155 -14.19 8.30 0.70
CA GLU A 155 -15.04 8.50 1.88
C GLU A 155 -14.98 7.30 2.83
N PHE A 156 -15.11 6.10 2.28
CA PHE A 156 -15.01 4.86 3.05
C PHE A 156 -13.65 4.73 3.74
N VAL A 157 -12.57 4.96 3.00
CA VAL A 157 -11.20 4.86 3.52
C VAL A 157 -10.98 5.89 4.64
N ARG A 158 -11.41 7.14 4.47
CA ARG A 158 -11.33 8.16 5.52
C ARG A 158 -12.07 7.78 6.79
N ASN A 159 -13.27 7.21 6.64
CA ASN A 159 -14.06 6.74 7.78
C ASN A 159 -13.31 5.61 8.53
N ILE A 160 -12.74 4.66 7.80
CA ILE A 160 -11.92 3.59 8.40
C ILE A 160 -10.66 4.16 9.07
N ASP A 161 -9.98 5.13 8.46
CA ASP A 161 -8.80 5.77 9.05
C ASP A 161 -9.12 6.41 10.40
N GLU A 162 -10.25 7.10 10.53
CA GLU A 162 -10.71 7.69 11.80
C GLU A 162 -11.00 6.61 12.85
N LYS A 163 -11.73 5.56 12.47
CA LYS A 163 -12.02 4.42 13.36
C LYS A 163 -10.74 3.71 13.80
N ALA A 164 -9.81 3.47 12.88
CA ALA A 164 -8.54 2.82 13.14
C ALA A 164 -7.67 3.64 14.10
N LYS A 165 -7.66 4.95 13.94
CA LYS A 165 -6.94 5.88 14.83
C LYS A 165 -7.46 5.80 16.28
N GLU A 166 -8.77 5.83 16.47
CA GLU A 166 -9.37 5.71 17.79
C GLU A 166 -9.18 4.31 18.40
N TRP A 167 -9.37 3.27 17.62
CA TRP A 167 -9.16 1.88 18.03
C TRP A 167 -7.72 1.63 18.48
N ARG A 168 -6.74 2.18 17.78
CA ARG A 168 -5.32 2.04 18.15
C ARG A 168 -4.99 2.73 19.47
N LYS A 169 -5.56 3.90 19.75
CA LYS A 169 -5.39 4.57 21.05
C LYS A 169 -5.89 3.71 22.21
N GLY A 170 -7.03 3.04 22.04
CA GLY A 170 -7.58 2.15 23.06
C GLY A 170 -6.72 0.91 23.32
N ASN A 171 -6.01 0.40 22.30
CA ASN A 171 -5.18 -0.81 22.41
C ASN A 171 -3.75 -0.54 22.88
N VAL A 172 -3.26 0.68 22.82
CA VAL A 172 -1.93 1.07 23.34
C VAL A 172 -1.97 1.31 24.86
N ASN A 173 -3.17 1.55 25.43
CA ASN A 173 -3.37 1.83 26.84
C ASN A 173 -3.77 0.58 27.67
N ASN A 174 -3.73 -0.61 27.08
CA ASN A 174 -3.90 -1.91 27.72
C ASN A 174 -2.63 -2.74 27.55
#